data_64d3f4dbd1457de4911b204715e6471d
#
_entry.id   64d3f4dbd1457de4911b204715e6471d
#
_cell.length_a   1.000
_cell.length_b   1.000
_cell.length_c   1.000
_cell.angle_alpha   90.00
_cell.angle_beta   90.00
_cell.angle_gamma   90.00
#
_symmetry.space_group_name_H-M   'P 1'
#
loop_
_entity.id
_entity.type
_entity.pdbx_description
1 polymer ?
#
loop_
_entity_poly.entity_id
_entity_poly.type
_entity_poly.pdbx_seq_one_letter_code
_entity_poly.pdbx_strand_id
1 'polypeptide(L)'
;MTEVHSKIPVDSGNIMELFNRGRPVRVCAPMVRYSKLAFRCLVRRYDCDVCFTPMIIAADFMRSAKARDSEFTTNKTDRPLIVQFAAKDAQTLADAACVVSPFSDGVDLNCGCPQRWAVSEGYGACLINKPELVKDMVRHVRNQIDNPNYAVSIKIRIHKDIRKTVDLCQKVEAAGVSWITVHGRTADERHQSVHYDAIKTIKDSLSIPVIANGDIKSMQDVEAIYELTGVDGAXYKMTLQWTAVASFLYAEIGVLVILCLPFISAQRWQSIFKWSIWNRLSQFWNKGFLTMIIILIVLFLDALREVRKYSNSDQSKDSKLHPNMFDHMHMKLFRAQRNLYISGFSLFLWLVMRRVVTLINQLATAMGTSAALQTQAESANKAAKKYMEDNEMLKQALTDSKAEGGKTQDPEENKPLKSLTEELKSSKDALKKSNSDLDAMKKQVEGLTKEYDRLLQEHQELQNQLDSGDKKDN
;
A
#
# COMPACT_ATOMS: atom_id res chain seq x y z
N MET A 1 -15.78 -17.31 11.27
CA MET A 1 -16.81 -17.27 10.20
C MET A 1 -17.51 -15.93 10.30
N THR A 2 -17.06 -14.96 9.54
CA THR A 2 -17.69 -13.66 9.42
C THR A 2 -18.85 -13.80 8.43
N GLU A 3 -20.06 -13.60 8.89
CA GLU A 3 -21.23 -13.56 8.03
C GLU A 3 -21.03 -12.47 6.96
N VAL A 4 -20.90 -12.90 5.73
CA VAL A 4 -20.99 -11.99 4.57
C VAL A 4 -22.48 -11.60 4.47
N HIS A 5 -22.85 -10.47 5.04
CA HIS A 5 -24.14 -9.88 4.78
C HIS A 5 -24.24 -9.62 3.27
N SER A 6 -25.00 -10.46 2.59
CA SER A 6 -25.36 -10.22 1.20
C SER A 6 -26.14 -8.91 1.13
N LYS A 7 -25.50 -7.85 0.64
CA LYS A 7 -26.21 -6.61 0.33
C LYS A 7 -27.23 -6.92 -0.77
N ILE A 8 -28.49 -6.91 -0.42
CA ILE A 8 -29.59 -6.96 -1.40
C ILE A 8 -29.35 -5.81 -2.38
N PRO A 9 -29.30 -6.05 -3.69
CA PRO A 9 -29.22 -4.95 -4.64
C PRO A 9 -30.40 -4.02 -4.37
N VAL A 10 -30.14 -2.74 -4.21
CA VAL A 10 -31.22 -1.74 -4.17
C VAL A 10 -31.81 -1.77 -5.57
N ASP A 11 -32.87 -2.54 -5.73
CA ASP A 11 -33.76 -2.41 -6.87
C ASP A 11 -34.05 -0.91 -7.00
N SER A 12 -34.13 -0.36 -8.21
CA SER A 12 -34.23 1.06 -8.57
C SER A 12 -35.27 1.87 -7.75
N GLY A 13 -35.18 1.69 -6.44
CA GLY A 13 -36.01 2.35 -5.44
C GLY A 13 -35.57 3.79 -5.19
N ASN A 14 -36.40 4.51 -4.54
CA ASN A 14 -36.22 5.91 -4.18
C ASN A 14 -34.97 6.04 -3.27
N ILE A 15 -33.95 6.77 -3.73
CA ILE A 15 -32.70 7.01 -2.96
C ILE A 15 -33.03 7.67 -1.58
N MET A 16 -34.14 8.36 -1.48
CA MET A 16 -34.59 9.01 -0.23
C MET A 16 -34.88 8.00 0.89
N GLU A 17 -35.16 6.74 0.57
CA GLU A 17 -35.34 5.67 1.56
C GLU A 17 -34.08 5.40 2.40
N LEU A 18 -32.90 5.76 1.90
CA LEU A 18 -31.66 5.62 2.64
C LEU A 18 -31.65 6.47 3.92
N PHE A 19 -32.32 7.61 3.89
CA PHE A 19 -32.39 8.54 5.03
C PHE A 19 -33.38 8.08 6.13
N ASN A 20 -34.19 7.06 5.84
CA ASN A 20 -35.18 6.50 6.79
C ASN A 20 -34.66 5.25 7.51
N ARG A 21 -33.36 4.90 7.36
CA ARG A 21 -32.81 3.64 7.90
C ARG A 21 -32.37 3.72 9.37
N GLY A 22 -32.58 4.85 10.05
CA GLY A 22 -32.20 5.03 11.47
C GLY A 22 -30.69 5.09 11.72
N ARG A 23 -29.90 5.32 10.66
CA ARG A 23 -28.45 5.54 10.74
C ARG A 23 -28.00 6.57 9.71
N PRO A 24 -26.88 7.25 9.94
CA PRO A 24 -26.43 8.25 8.97
C PRO A 24 -26.06 7.63 7.62
N VAL A 25 -26.45 8.28 6.54
CA VAL A 25 -26.11 7.87 5.18
C VAL A 25 -24.62 8.16 4.93
N ARG A 26 -23.90 7.15 4.49
CA ARG A 26 -22.46 7.20 4.23
C ARG A 26 -22.20 7.55 2.78
N VAL A 27 -21.68 8.74 2.55
CA VAL A 27 -21.58 9.32 1.20
C VAL A 27 -20.12 9.49 0.79
N CYS A 28 -19.75 8.93 -0.36
CA CYS A 28 -18.46 9.20 -0.99
C CYS A 28 -18.49 10.58 -1.65
N ALA A 29 -17.72 11.51 -1.10
CA ALA A 29 -17.67 12.91 -1.54
C ALA A 29 -17.20 13.05 -3.00
N PRO A 30 -17.74 14.03 -3.74
CA PRO A 30 -17.22 14.35 -5.08
C PRO A 30 -15.78 14.84 -4.99
N MET A 31 -14.88 14.16 -5.68
CA MET A 31 -13.43 14.46 -5.65
C MET A 31 -12.89 14.50 -7.08
N VAL A 32 -12.46 15.69 -7.52
CA VAL A 32 -11.82 15.87 -8.84
C VAL A 32 -10.63 14.92 -8.96
N ARG A 33 -10.57 14.18 -10.06
CA ARG A 33 -9.56 13.15 -10.39
C ARG A 33 -9.71 11.83 -9.63
N TYR A 34 -10.41 11.78 -8.48
CA TYR A 34 -10.44 10.58 -7.64
C TYR A 34 -11.76 9.80 -7.73
N SER A 35 -12.93 10.46 -7.61
CA SER A 35 -14.22 9.75 -7.56
C SER A 35 -14.71 9.28 -8.95
N LYS A 36 -13.81 8.73 -9.77
CA LYS A 36 -14.11 8.07 -11.04
C LYS A 36 -14.62 6.64 -10.79
N LEU A 37 -15.15 5.98 -11.82
CA LEU A 37 -15.84 4.70 -11.73
C LEU A 37 -15.08 3.64 -10.89
N ALA A 38 -13.80 3.42 -11.18
CA ALA A 38 -13.00 2.41 -10.49
C ALA A 38 -12.92 2.66 -8.98
N PHE A 39 -12.77 3.93 -8.57
CA PHE A 39 -12.75 4.34 -7.17
C PHE A 39 -14.12 4.15 -6.52
N ARG A 40 -15.20 4.53 -7.20
CA ARG A 40 -16.57 4.36 -6.67
C ARG A 40 -16.90 2.88 -6.47
N CYS A 41 -16.56 2.02 -7.43
CA CYS A 41 -16.71 0.56 -7.31
C CYS A 41 -15.94 0.00 -6.11
N LEU A 42 -14.76 0.55 -5.84
CA LEU A 42 -13.94 0.12 -4.70
C LEU A 42 -14.58 0.55 -3.36
N VAL A 43 -14.94 1.82 -3.21
CA VAL A 43 -15.47 2.32 -1.92
C VAL A 43 -16.81 1.70 -1.56
N ARG A 44 -17.59 1.25 -2.55
CA ARG A 44 -18.85 0.53 -2.31
C ARG A 44 -18.62 -0.80 -1.55
N ARG A 45 -17.43 -1.40 -1.65
CA ARG A 45 -17.05 -2.60 -0.88
C ARG A 45 -16.78 -2.30 0.59
N TYR A 46 -16.67 -1.00 0.95
CA TYR A 46 -16.37 -0.53 2.30
C TYR A 46 -17.54 0.30 2.87
N ASP A 47 -18.75 -0.21 2.67
CA ASP A 47 -20.01 0.31 3.26
C ASP A 47 -20.35 1.75 2.90
N CYS A 48 -20.02 2.18 1.69
CA CYS A 48 -20.48 3.45 1.13
C CYS A 48 -21.90 3.26 0.55
N ASP A 49 -22.84 4.05 1.02
CA ASP A 49 -24.26 3.97 0.57
C ASP A 49 -24.48 4.71 -0.75
N VAL A 50 -23.90 5.90 -0.90
CA VAL A 50 -24.09 6.78 -2.06
C VAL A 50 -22.74 7.29 -2.56
N CYS A 51 -22.51 7.23 -3.87
CA CYS A 51 -21.32 7.80 -4.48
C CYS A 51 -21.64 8.99 -5.37
N PHE A 52 -20.74 9.99 -5.34
CA PHE A 52 -20.77 11.14 -6.26
C PHE A 52 -19.72 10.98 -7.35
N THR A 53 -20.03 11.46 -8.54
CA THR A 53 -18.99 11.64 -9.60
C THR A 53 -18.04 12.78 -9.21
N PRO A 54 -16.87 12.93 -9.87
CA PRO A 54 -16.18 14.20 -9.84
C PRO A 54 -17.08 15.34 -10.34
N MET A 55 -16.74 16.57 -9.97
CA MET A 55 -17.43 17.75 -10.48
C MET A 55 -17.22 17.87 -12.01
N ILE A 56 -18.30 17.91 -12.76
CA ILE A 56 -18.31 18.02 -14.24
C ILE A 56 -18.83 19.42 -14.61
N ILE A 57 -18.20 20.10 -15.55
CA ILE A 57 -18.69 21.40 -16.05
C ILE A 57 -19.85 21.11 -17.03
N ALA A 58 -21.07 21.53 -16.67
CA ALA A 58 -22.27 21.24 -17.44
C ALA A 58 -22.20 21.77 -18.89
N ALA A 59 -21.68 22.96 -19.07
CA ALA A 59 -21.54 23.58 -20.41
C ALA A 59 -20.61 22.75 -21.32
N ASP A 60 -19.47 22.30 -20.82
CA ASP A 60 -18.54 21.45 -21.59
C ASP A 60 -19.15 20.07 -21.87
N PHE A 61 -19.84 19.51 -20.89
CA PHE A 61 -20.54 18.23 -20.99
C PHE A 61 -21.61 18.27 -22.10
N MET A 62 -22.36 19.35 -22.19
CA MET A 62 -23.39 19.51 -23.23
C MET A 62 -22.81 19.76 -24.61
N ARG A 63 -21.71 20.51 -24.69
CA ARG A 63 -21.11 20.94 -25.97
C ARG A 63 -20.41 19.79 -26.72
N SER A 64 -19.84 18.81 -26.03
CA SER A 64 -18.94 17.83 -26.63
C SER A 64 -19.22 16.39 -26.15
N ALA A 65 -19.54 15.49 -27.11
CA ALA A 65 -19.65 14.06 -26.85
C ALA A 65 -18.36 13.48 -26.25
N LYS A 66 -17.21 13.90 -26.75
CA LYS A 66 -15.89 13.50 -26.24
C LYS A 66 -15.70 13.89 -24.76
N ALA A 67 -16.17 15.11 -24.37
CA ALA A 67 -16.16 15.55 -22.98
C ALA A 67 -17.09 14.67 -22.12
N ARG A 68 -18.29 14.34 -22.62
CA ARG A 68 -19.21 13.43 -21.93
C ARG A 68 -18.56 12.08 -21.64
N ASP A 69 -17.96 11.46 -22.66
CA ASP A 69 -17.36 10.13 -22.55
C ASP A 69 -16.14 10.09 -21.61
N SER A 70 -15.39 11.19 -21.54
CA SER A 70 -14.19 11.28 -20.68
C SER A 70 -14.55 11.59 -19.20
N GLU A 71 -15.59 12.36 -18.97
CA GLU A 71 -15.95 12.85 -17.62
C GLU A 71 -17.00 11.99 -16.93
N PHE A 72 -17.90 11.35 -17.68
CA PHE A 72 -18.98 10.54 -17.13
C PHE A 72 -18.88 9.10 -17.62
N THR A 73 -18.43 8.21 -16.72
CA THR A 73 -18.40 6.75 -16.93
C THR A 73 -19.10 6.09 -15.76
N THR A 74 -19.97 5.14 -16.05
CA THR A 74 -20.71 4.38 -15.04
C THR A 74 -21.04 2.98 -15.56
N ASN A 75 -21.58 2.11 -14.70
CA ASN A 75 -22.07 0.79 -15.06
C ASN A 75 -23.27 0.41 -14.18
N LYS A 76 -23.88 -0.75 -14.45
CA LYS A 76 -25.09 -1.21 -13.76
C LYS A 76 -24.92 -1.37 -12.23
N THR A 77 -23.72 -1.66 -11.76
CA THR A 77 -23.44 -1.86 -10.33
C THR A 77 -23.03 -0.57 -9.61
N ASP A 78 -22.85 0.54 -10.34
CA ASP A 78 -22.44 1.82 -9.79
C ASP A 78 -23.64 2.66 -9.35
N ARG A 79 -24.52 2.06 -8.54
CA ARG A 79 -25.75 2.67 -8.02
C ARG A 79 -25.82 2.48 -6.51
N PRO A 80 -26.40 3.39 -5.70
CA PRO A 80 -26.90 4.73 -6.08
C PRO A 80 -25.78 5.71 -6.48
N LEU A 81 -26.00 6.46 -7.55
CA LEU A 81 -25.00 7.39 -8.12
C LEU A 81 -25.60 8.80 -8.28
N ILE A 82 -24.89 9.80 -7.75
CA ILE A 82 -25.21 11.22 -7.93
C ILE A 82 -24.17 11.85 -8.86
N VAL A 83 -24.63 12.50 -9.92
CA VAL A 83 -23.75 13.19 -10.87
C VAL A 83 -23.64 14.66 -10.44
N GLN A 84 -22.43 15.11 -10.09
CA GLN A 84 -22.23 16.49 -9.66
C GLN A 84 -21.85 17.39 -10.82
N PHE A 85 -22.61 18.44 -11.05
CA PHE A 85 -22.33 19.44 -12.07
C PHE A 85 -21.92 20.79 -11.46
N ALA A 86 -21.02 21.48 -12.15
CA ALA A 86 -20.78 22.91 -12.04
C ALA A 86 -21.55 23.58 -13.18
N ALA A 87 -22.50 24.43 -12.86
CA ALA A 87 -23.32 25.17 -13.82
C ALA A 87 -23.49 26.60 -13.35
N LYS A 88 -23.79 27.52 -14.28
CA LYS A 88 -24.03 28.94 -13.99
C LYS A 88 -25.37 29.45 -14.49
N ASP A 89 -26.13 28.57 -15.11
CA ASP A 89 -27.51 28.87 -15.58
C ASP A 89 -28.39 27.63 -15.46
N ALA A 90 -29.68 27.84 -15.33
CA ALA A 90 -30.65 26.79 -15.07
C ALA A 90 -30.83 25.83 -16.25
N GLN A 91 -30.89 26.36 -17.47
CA GLN A 91 -31.12 25.53 -18.66
C GLN A 91 -30.00 24.53 -18.90
N THR A 92 -28.75 24.99 -18.86
CA THR A 92 -27.58 24.10 -19.07
C THR A 92 -27.52 22.98 -18.01
N LEU A 93 -27.85 23.30 -16.75
CA LEU A 93 -27.90 22.29 -15.67
C LEU A 93 -29.00 21.25 -15.93
N ALA A 94 -30.19 21.72 -16.29
CA ALA A 94 -31.35 20.85 -16.53
C ALA A 94 -31.12 19.93 -17.75
N ASP A 95 -30.57 20.47 -18.83
CA ASP A 95 -30.22 19.68 -20.02
C ASP A 95 -29.16 18.60 -19.69
N ALA A 96 -28.13 18.97 -18.94
CA ALA A 96 -27.10 18.00 -18.50
C ALA A 96 -27.71 16.92 -17.58
N ALA A 97 -28.62 17.31 -16.70
CA ALA A 97 -29.31 16.38 -15.81
C ALA A 97 -30.15 15.38 -16.60
N CYS A 98 -30.86 15.84 -17.66
CA CYS A 98 -31.66 14.97 -18.53
C CYS A 98 -30.79 13.91 -19.21
N VAL A 99 -29.60 14.29 -19.67
CA VAL A 99 -28.64 13.35 -20.33
C VAL A 99 -28.21 12.24 -19.38
N VAL A 100 -27.94 12.55 -18.12
CA VAL A 100 -27.44 11.56 -17.14
C VAL A 100 -28.55 10.83 -16.37
N SER A 101 -29.80 11.31 -16.39
CA SER A 101 -30.86 10.75 -15.57
C SER A 101 -31.15 9.26 -15.83
N PRO A 102 -31.02 8.70 -17.04
CA PRO A 102 -31.20 7.26 -17.24
C PRO A 102 -30.08 6.41 -16.58
N PHE A 103 -28.96 7.02 -16.25
CA PHE A 103 -27.75 6.33 -15.79
C PHE A 103 -27.38 6.65 -14.35
N SER A 104 -28.19 7.44 -13.64
CA SER A 104 -27.91 7.92 -12.28
C SER A 104 -29.19 7.97 -11.45
N ASP A 105 -29.05 8.20 -10.16
CA ASP A 105 -30.17 8.28 -9.20
C ASP A 105 -30.46 9.74 -8.78
N GLY A 106 -29.60 10.65 -9.22
CA GLY A 106 -29.77 12.06 -8.97
C GLY A 106 -28.67 12.92 -9.53
N VAL A 107 -28.88 14.21 -9.44
CA VAL A 107 -27.91 15.24 -9.86
C VAL A 107 -27.68 16.19 -8.68
N ASP A 108 -26.47 16.71 -8.60
CA ASP A 108 -26.02 17.64 -7.56
C ASP A 108 -25.42 18.89 -8.18
N LEU A 109 -25.81 20.07 -7.71
CA LEU A 109 -25.20 21.33 -8.12
C LEU A 109 -24.09 21.71 -7.15
N ASN A 110 -22.88 21.92 -7.69
CA ASN A 110 -21.73 22.37 -6.91
C ASN A 110 -21.82 23.87 -6.63
N CYS A 111 -22.11 24.23 -5.39
CA CYS A 111 -22.10 25.61 -4.89
C CYS A 111 -21.00 25.81 -3.81
N GLY A 112 -19.98 24.95 -3.82
CA GLY A 112 -18.96 24.97 -2.75
C GLY A 112 -17.51 25.01 -3.20
N CYS A 113 -17.22 24.87 -4.49
CA CYS A 113 -15.84 24.88 -5.00
C CYS A 113 -15.22 26.27 -4.85
N PRO A 114 -14.14 26.44 -4.02
CA PRO A 114 -13.52 27.74 -3.80
C PRO A 114 -12.34 28.02 -4.74
N GLN A 115 -12.17 27.22 -5.78
CA GLN A 115 -11.08 27.41 -6.76
C GLN A 115 -11.27 28.74 -7.52
N ARG A 116 -10.18 29.52 -7.65
CA ARG A 116 -10.23 30.84 -8.30
C ARG A 116 -10.84 30.79 -9.70
N TRP A 117 -10.41 29.80 -10.51
CA TRP A 117 -10.93 29.67 -11.87
C TRP A 117 -12.46 29.41 -11.87
N ALA A 118 -12.96 28.59 -10.94
CA ALA A 118 -14.38 28.27 -10.88
C ALA A 118 -15.18 29.52 -10.48
N VAL A 119 -14.74 30.20 -9.43
CA VAL A 119 -15.38 31.43 -8.94
C VAL A 119 -15.37 32.53 -9.97
N SER A 120 -14.24 32.74 -10.68
CA SER A 120 -14.12 33.77 -11.72
C SER A 120 -15.01 33.52 -12.95
N GLU A 121 -15.29 32.23 -13.24
CA GLU A 121 -16.19 31.85 -14.34
C GLU A 121 -17.66 31.78 -13.93
N GLY A 122 -17.99 32.00 -12.65
CA GLY A 122 -19.36 31.97 -12.14
C GLY A 122 -19.82 30.63 -11.62
N TYR A 123 -18.89 29.70 -11.32
CA TYR A 123 -19.17 28.36 -10.80
C TYR A 123 -18.84 28.25 -9.29
N GLY A 124 -19.38 27.26 -8.65
CA GLY A 124 -18.96 26.85 -7.32
C GLY A 124 -19.39 27.83 -6.22
N ALA A 125 -18.43 28.22 -5.36
CA ALA A 125 -18.72 28.98 -4.15
C ALA A 125 -19.32 30.37 -4.39
N CYS A 126 -19.19 30.96 -5.58
CA CYS A 126 -19.83 32.25 -5.88
C CYS A 126 -21.38 32.14 -5.92
N LEU A 127 -21.93 30.95 -6.16
CA LEU A 127 -23.35 30.72 -6.28
C LEU A 127 -24.08 30.88 -4.93
N ILE A 128 -23.43 30.67 -3.78
CA ILE A 128 -24.06 30.82 -2.48
C ILE A 128 -24.59 32.27 -2.23
N ASN A 129 -23.97 33.24 -2.94
CA ASN A 129 -24.38 34.63 -2.90
C ASN A 129 -25.50 34.99 -3.88
N LYS A 130 -26.05 33.98 -4.61
CA LYS A 130 -27.08 34.14 -5.63
C LYS A 130 -28.25 33.17 -5.34
N PRO A 131 -28.92 33.27 -4.20
CA PRO A 131 -29.91 32.28 -3.77
C PRO A 131 -31.07 32.11 -4.74
N GLU A 132 -31.52 33.18 -5.41
CA GLU A 132 -32.61 33.08 -6.38
C GLU A 132 -32.21 32.32 -7.64
N LEU A 133 -30.96 32.46 -8.08
CA LEU A 133 -30.43 31.69 -9.20
C LEU A 133 -30.30 30.19 -8.84
N VAL A 134 -29.81 29.86 -7.65
CA VAL A 134 -29.72 28.45 -7.19
C VAL A 134 -31.09 27.83 -7.07
N LYS A 135 -32.05 28.57 -6.50
CA LYS A 135 -33.47 28.19 -6.43
C LYS A 135 -34.07 27.89 -7.82
N ASP A 136 -33.82 28.78 -8.78
CA ASP A 136 -34.26 28.62 -10.17
C ASP A 136 -33.62 27.38 -10.84
N MET A 137 -32.34 27.16 -10.62
CA MET A 137 -31.61 25.97 -11.11
C MET A 137 -32.25 24.67 -10.61
N VAL A 138 -32.53 24.59 -9.31
CA VAL A 138 -33.19 23.42 -8.69
C VAL A 138 -34.56 23.19 -9.31
N ARG A 139 -35.36 24.27 -9.41
CA ARG A 139 -36.71 24.22 -9.96
C ARG A 139 -36.72 23.77 -11.42
N HIS A 140 -35.80 24.26 -12.25
CA HIS A 140 -35.66 23.86 -13.65
C HIS A 140 -35.39 22.35 -13.78
N VAL A 141 -34.47 21.82 -13.02
CA VAL A 141 -34.15 20.38 -13.05
C VAL A 141 -35.36 19.56 -12.63
N ARG A 142 -36.09 20.00 -11.56
CA ARG A 142 -37.31 19.34 -11.08
C ARG A 142 -38.38 19.31 -12.14
N ASN A 143 -38.56 20.41 -12.86
CA ASN A 143 -39.60 20.53 -13.87
C ASN A 143 -39.27 19.75 -15.16
N GLN A 144 -38.01 19.54 -15.45
CA GLN A 144 -37.57 18.93 -16.72
C GLN A 144 -37.41 17.40 -16.63
N ILE A 145 -37.27 16.85 -15.42
CA ILE A 145 -37.12 15.39 -15.20
C ILE A 145 -38.44 14.83 -14.67
N ASP A 146 -39.09 13.97 -15.46
CA ASP A 146 -40.38 13.41 -15.14
C ASP A 146 -40.39 12.45 -13.93
N ASN A 147 -39.23 11.84 -13.61
CA ASN A 147 -39.11 10.86 -12.53
C ASN A 147 -39.15 11.58 -11.16
N PRO A 148 -40.23 11.43 -10.36
CA PRO A 148 -40.33 12.08 -9.05
C PRO A 148 -39.31 11.55 -8.03
N ASN A 149 -38.79 10.34 -8.24
CA ASN A 149 -37.80 9.71 -7.36
C ASN A 149 -36.37 10.12 -7.70
N TYR A 150 -36.16 10.84 -8.81
CA TYR A 150 -34.82 11.32 -9.19
C TYR A 150 -34.41 12.44 -8.25
N ALA A 151 -33.29 12.27 -7.56
CA ALA A 151 -32.84 13.24 -6.56
C ALA A 151 -32.19 14.48 -7.20
N VAL A 152 -32.52 15.64 -6.63
CA VAL A 152 -31.86 16.90 -6.98
C VAL A 152 -31.27 17.47 -5.68
N SER A 153 -29.95 17.60 -5.60
CA SER A 153 -29.27 18.11 -4.40
C SER A 153 -28.35 19.26 -4.73
N ILE A 154 -27.93 19.98 -3.70
CA ILE A 154 -26.87 20.99 -3.82
C ILE A 154 -25.78 20.74 -2.77
N LYS A 155 -24.55 21.09 -3.10
CA LYS A 155 -23.43 21.03 -2.16
C LYS A 155 -22.86 22.43 -1.97
N ILE A 156 -22.98 22.95 -0.74
CA ILE A 156 -22.64 24.34 -0.40
C ILE A 156 -21.48 24.44 0.58
N ARG A 157 -20.94 25.65 0.72
CA ARG A 157 -20.17 26.14 1.86
C ARG A 157 -21.02 27.15 2.64
N ILE A 158 -20.63 27.43 3.87
CA ILE A 158 -21.36 28.40 4.71
C ILE A 158 -20.87 29.84 4.42
N HIS A 159 -21.75 30.81 4.66
CA HIS A 159 -21.37 32.23 4.74
C HIS A 159 -20.77 32.53 6.11
N LYS A 160 -20.05 33.64 6.22
CA LYS A 160 -19.62 34.18 7.53
C LYS A 160 -20.83 34.49 8.43
N ASP A 161 -21.89 35.03 7.83
CA ASP A 161 -23.17 35.19 8.50
C ASP A 161 -24.03 33.98 8.20
N ILE A 162 -24.24 33.11 9.18
CA ILE A 162 -24.98 31.86 9.05
C ILE A 162 -26.42 32.09 8.61
N ARG A 163 -27.03 33.23 8.95
CA ARG A 163 -28.43 33.58 8.55
C ARG A 163 -28.58 33.58 7.04
N LYS A 164 -27.56 34.04 6.29
CA LYS A 164 -27.57 34.04 4.81
C LYS A 164 -27.55 32.60 4.26
N THR A 165 -26.86 31.70 4.96
CA THR A 165 -26.82 30.29 4.57
C THR A 165 -28.15 29.62 4.81
N VAL A 166 -28.79 29.91 5.95
CA VAL A 166 -30.13 29.40 6.29
C VAL A 166 -31.15 29.91 5.27
N ASP A 167 -31.12 31.21 4.91
CA ASP A 167 -32.02 31.79 3.87
C ASP A 167 -31.88 31.08 2.53
N LEU A 168 -30.62 30.85 2.08
CA LEU A 168 -30.33 30.09 0.85
C LEU A 168 -30.93 28.68 0.94
N CYS A 169 -30.71 27.99 2.05
CA CYS A 169 -31.17 26.60 2.26
C CYS A 169 -32.71 26.52 2.24
N GLN A 170 -33.37 27.42 2.92
CA GLN A 170 -34.86 27.48 2.94
C GLN A 170 -35.46 27.80 1.57
N LYS A 171 -34.82 28.67 0.79
CA LYS A 171 -35.25 28.99 -0.60
C LYS A 171 -35.13 27.78 -1.52
N VAL A 172 -34.05 27.00 -1.43
CA VAL A 172 -33.89 25.81 -2.27
C VAL A 172 -34.75 24.64 -1.76
N GLU A 173 -35.00 24.55 -0.46
CA GLU A 173 -35.99 23.62 0.10
C GLU A 173 -37.36 23.86 -0.53
N ALA A 174 -37.79 25.12 -0.58
CA ALA A 174 -39.06 25.52 -1.20
C ALA A 174 -39.08 25.25 -2.71
N ALA A 175 -37.94 25.15 -3.36
CA ALA A 175 -37.83 24.79 -4.79
C ALA A 175 -37.86 23.28 -5.04
N GLY A 176 -37.85 22.44 -3.98
CA GLY A 176 -37.98 20.99 -4.08
C GLY A 176 -36.65 20.25 -4.12
N VAL A 177 -35.57 20.81 -3.53
CA VAL A 177 -34.31 20.09 -3.38
C VAL A 177 -34.50 18.84 -2.50
N SER A 178 -33.89 17.71 -2.85
CA SER A 178 -34.04 16.45 -2.11
C SER A 178 -33.28 16.47 -0.78
N TRP A 179 -32.05 16.99 -0.79
CA TRP A 179 -31.21 17.20 0.40
C TRP A 179 -30.16 18.28 0.10
N ILE A 180 -29.52 18.77 1.14
CA ILE A 180 -28.41 19.74 1.03
C ILE A 180 -27.17 19.16 1.70
N THR A 181 -26.01 19.19 1.01
CA THR A 181 -24.73 18.84 1.58
C THR A 181 -24.02 20.13 2.00
N VAL A 182 -23.66 20.22 3.28
CA VAL A 182 -23.08 21.43 3.86
C VAL A 182 -21.62 21.17 4.28
N HIS A 183 -20.67 21.86 3.63
CA HIS A 183 -19.30 21.93 4.10
C HIS A 183 -19.20 23.05 5.14
N GLY A 184 -18.91 22.70 6.39
CA GLY A 184 -18.90 23.65 7.54
C GLY A 184 -17.71 24.59 7.54
N ARG A 185 -17.36 25.14 6.37
CA ARG A 185 -16.32 26.18 6.20
C ARG A 185 -16.80 27.21 5.20
N THR A 186 -16.36 28.45 5.37
CA THR A 186 -16.60 29.51 4.36
C THR A 186 -15.72 29.28 3.13
N ALA A 187 -15.96 30.02 2.06
CA ALA A 187 -15.19 29.91 0.83
C ALA A 187 -13.70 30.26 1.03
N ASP A 188 -13.41 31.16 1.96
CA ASP A 188 -12.06 31.61 2.27
C ASP A 188 -11.30 30.62 3.17
N GLU A 189 -12.02 29.84 3.97
CA GLU A 189 -11.45 28.87 4.91
C GLU A 189 -11.10 27.57 4.16
N ARG A 190 -9.82 27.25 4.11
CA ARG A 190 -9.36 26.02 3.43
C ARG A 190 -9.00 24.89 4.39
N HIS A 191 -8.40 25.24 5.53
CA HIS A 191 -7.87 24.25 6.49
C HIS A 191 -8.16 24.62 7.95
N GLN A 192 -8.97 25.63 8.18
CA GLN A 192 -9.44 25.98 9.51
C GLN A 192 -10.37 24.90 10.03
N SER A 193 -10.68 24.92 11.32
CA SER A 193 -11.63 23.99 11.95
C SER A 193 -13.00 24.04 11.25
N VAL A 194 -13.71 22.94 11.24
CA VAL A 194 -15.05 22.85 10.67
C VAL A 194 -16.03 23.42 11.70
N HIS A 195 -16.94 24.28 11.24
CA HIS A 195 -18.02 24.85 12.07
C HIS A 195 -19.20 23.88 12.09
N TYR A 196 -19.14 22.85 12.94
CA TYR A 196 -20.21 21.87 13.08
C TYR A 196 -21.47 22.47 13.72
N ASP A 197 -21.30 23.49 14.55
CA ASP A 197 -22.40 24.30 15.11
C ASP A 197 -23.23 24.97 14.01
N ALA A 198 -22.59 25.47 12.96
CA ALA A 198 -23.24 26.04 11.79
C ALA A 198 -24.05 24.97 11.03
N ILE A 199 -23.47 23.76 10.86
CA ILE A 199 -24.16 22.63 10.21
C ILE A 199 -25.41 22.26 11.03
N LYS A 200 -25.28 22.19 12.37
CA LYS A 200 -26.43 21.92 13.26
C LYS A 200 -27.53 22.98 13.11
N THR A 201 -27.15 24.25 13.10
CA THR A 201 -28.09 25.36 12.90
C THR A 201 -28.91 25.21 11.59
N ILE A 202 -28.20 24.83 10.50
CA ILE A 202 -28.81 24.58 9.20
C ILE A 202 -29.78 23.38 9.30
N LYS A 203 -29.33 22.28 9.90
CA LYS A 203 -30.16 21.07 10.07
C LYS A 203 -31.43 21.36 10.84
N ASP A 204 -31.30 22.10 11.94
CA ASP A 204 -32.44 22.45 12.80
C ASP A 204 -33.45 23.41 12.11
N SER A 205 -33.03 24.10 11.03
CA SER A 205 -33.86 25.07 10.29
C SER A 205 -34.54 24.46 9.04
N LEU A 206 -34.32 23.19 8.73
CA LEU A 206 -34.83 22.52 7.53
C LEU A 206 -35.59 21.24 7.88
N SER A 207 -36.57 20.90 7.02
CA SER A 207 -37.32 19.64 7.12
C SER A 207 -36.73 18.52 6.25
N ILE A 208 -35.88 18.86 5.27
CA ILE A 208 -35.23 17.92 4.37
C ILE A 208 -33.91 17.37 4.98
N PRO A 209 -33.40 16.25 4.48
CA PRO A 209 -32.13 15.73 4.94
C PRO A 209 -30.95 16.70 4.70
N VAL A 210 -30.03 16.71 5.65
CA VAL A 210 -28.77 17.47 5.56
C VAL A 210 -27.60 16.50 5.70
N ILE A 211 -26.65 16.60 4.79
CA ILE A 211 -25.41 15.80 4.79
C ILE A 211 -24.24 16.69 5.24
N ALA A 212 -23.54 16.30 6.30
CA ALA A 212 -22.36 17.02 6.79
C ALA A 212 -21.12 16.74 5.94
N ASN A 213 -20.30 17.76 5.76
CA ASN A 213 -19.01 17.63 5.07
C ASN A 213 -17.95 18.53 5.73
N GLY A 214 -16.74 18.02 5.84
CA GLY A 214 -15.58 18.71 6.41
C GLY A 214 -14.86 17.84 7.43
N ASP A 215 -13.61 17.51 7.13
CA ASP A 215 -12.68 16.73 7.97
C ASP A 215 -13.18 15.34 8.45
N ILE A 216 -14.20 14.80 7.83
CA ILE A 216 -14.74 13.46 8.10
C ILE A 216 -13.91 12.45 7.30
N LYS A 217 -13.12 11.60 7.97
CA LYS A 217 -12.11 10.72 7.37
C LYS A 217 -12.31 9.24 7.71
N SER A 218 -13.09 8.95 8.76
CA SER A 218 -13.34 7.60 9.27
C SER A 218 -14.81 7.39 9.57
N MET A 219 -15.20 6.14 9.80
CA MET A 219 -16.57 5.81 10.21
C MET A 219 -16.88 6.35 11.61
N GLN A 220 -15.88 6.38 12.49
CA GLN A 220 -16.01 6.98 13.82
C GLN A 220 -16.35 8.49 13.73
N ASP A 221 -15.71 9.21 12.77
CA ASP A 221 -16.04 10.61 12.54
C ASP A 221 -17.49 10.77 12.08
N VAL A 222 -18.00 9.86 11.23
CA VAL A 222 -19.39 9.88 10.75
C VAL A 222 -20.36 9.77 11.93
N GLU A 223 -20.13 8.79 12.82
CA GLU A 223 -20.99 8.59 14.00
C GLU A 223 -20.92 9.79 14.96
N ALA A 224 -19.71 10.28 15.22
CA ALA A 224 -19.51 11.43 16.11
C ALA A 224 -20.22 12.69 15.59
N ILE A 225 -20.16 12.96 14.28
CA ILE A 225 -20.83 14.12 13.66
C ILE A 225 -22.34 13.94 13.68
N TYR A 226 -22.82 12.73 13.43
CA TYR A 226 -24.25 12.40 13.53
C TYR A 226 -24.79 12.71 14.93
N GLU A 227 -24.09 12.24 15.97
CA GLU A 227 -24.47 12.51 17.38
C GLU A 227 -24.41 14.00 17.72
N LEU A 228 -23.39 14.70 17.22
CA LEU A 228 -23.16 16.11 17.54
C LEU A 228 -24.19 17.04 16.87
N THR A 229 -24.55 16.76 15.62
CA THR A 229 -25.29 17.72 14.77
C THR A 229 -26.68 17.25 14.40
N GLY A 230 -27.01 15.97 14.54
CA GLY A 230 -28.29 15.40 14.11
C GLY A 230 -28.46 15.31 12.60
N VAL A 231 -27.42 15.42 11.81
CA VAL A 231 -27.49 15.34 10.33
C VAL A 231 -27.85 13.93 9.87
N ASP A 232 -28.41 13.83 8.67
CA ASP A 232 -28.91 12.57 8.12
C ASP A 232 -27.83 11.77 7.38
N GLY A 233 -26.65 12.36 7.17
CA GLY A 233 -25.54 11.69 6.50
C GLY A 233 -24.23 12.48 6.54
N ALA A 234 -23.19 11.88 6.02
CA ALA A 234 -21.88 12.53 6.02
C ALA A 234 -21.02 12.17 4.79
N UNK A 235 -20.44 13.00 4.05
CA UNK A 235 -19.71 12.91 3.20
C UNK A 235 -18.57 12.71 3.66
N TYR A 236 -17.92 11.68 3.56
CA TYR A 236 -16.55 11.41 4.03
C TYR A 236 -15.58 11.26 2.86
N LYS A 237 -14.32 11.55 3.14
CA LYS A 237 -13.25 11.49 2.14
C LYS A 237 -12.30 10.33 2.45
N MET A 238 -12.44 9.26 1.71
CA MET A 238 -11.56 8.09 1.83
C MET A 238 -10.21 8.38 1.16
N THR A 239 -9.13 8.43 1.95
CA THR A 239 -7.76 8.63 1.45
C THR A 239 -7.05 7.28 1.34
N LEU A 240 -7.45 6.48 0.36
CA LEU A 240 -6.99 5.10 0.20
C LEU A 240 -5.50 4.98 -0.15
N GLN A 241 -4.97 5.91 -0.92
CA GLN A 241 -3.59 5.84 -1.45
C GLN A 241 -2.55 5.75 -0.33
N TRP A 242 -2.53 6.70 0.57
CA TRP A 242 -1.51 6.74 1.63
C TRP A 242 -1.77 5.73 2.74
N THR A 243 -3.03 5.36 2.98
CA THR A 243 -3.39 4.26 3.88
C THR A 243 -2.87 2.93 3.34
N ALA A 244 -3.01 2.66 2.04
CA ALA A 244 -2.49 1.45 1.40
C ALA A 244 -0.96 1.38 1.48
N VAL A 245 -0.26 2.50 1.22
CA VAL A 245 1.21 2.55 1.32
C VAL A 245 1.68 2.36 2.76
N ALA A 246 0.98 2.96 3.73
CA ALA A 246 1.29 2.78 5.15
C ALA A 246 1.06 1.33 5.60
N SER A 247 -0.04 0.71 5.17
CA SER A 247 -0.33 -0.71 5.47
C SER A 247 0.75 -1.62 4.89
N PHE A 248 1.19 -1.34 3.67
CA PHE A 248 2.30 -2.06 3.02
C PHE A 248 3.58 -1.91 3.84
N LEU A 249 3.93 -0.70 4.27
CA LEU A 249 5.10 -0.44 5.12
C LEU A 249 5.06 -1.27 6.42
N TYR A 250 3.90 -1.30 7.10
CA TYR A 250 3.75 -2.10 8.33
C TYR A 250 3.86 -3.60 8.05
N ALA A 251 3.36 -4.07 6.92
CA ALA A 251 3.50 -5.47 6.49
C ALA A 251 4.99 -5.80 6.25
N GLU A 252 5.73 -4.92 5.59
CA GLU A 252 7.19 -5.07 5.37
C GLU A 252 7.93 -5.17 6.70
N ILE A 253 7.63 -4.28 7.64
CA ILE A 253 8.22 -4.29 8.99
C ILE A 253 7.92 -5.63 9.69
N GLY A 254 6.67 -6.09 9.63
CA GLY A 254 6.25 -7.37 10.23
C GLY A 254 7.04 -8.56 9.65
N VAL A 255 7.18 -8.64 8.34
CA VAL A 255 7.95 -9.69 7.66
C VAL A 255 9.42 -9.65 8.10
N LEU A 256 10.03 -8.46 8.12
CA LEU A 256 11.43 -8.30 8.54
C LEU A 256 11.64 -8.72 9.99
N VAL A 257 10.72 -8.35 10.90
CA VAL A 257 10.78 -8.77 12.30
C VAL A 257 10.74 -10.31 12.40
N ILE A 258 9.84 -10.97 11.66
CA ILE A 258 9.72 -12.44 11.63
C ILE A 258 11.03 -13.06 11.10
N LEU A 259 11.62 -12.50 10.02
CA LEU A 259 12.88 -12.99 9.45
C LEU A 259 14.07 -12.83 10.41
N CYS A 260 14.01 -11.85 11.31
CA CYS A 260 15.06 -11.59 12.31
C CYS A 260 14.90 -12.43 13.58
N LEU A 261 13.85 -13.23 13.74
CA LEU A 261 13.65 -14.05 14.94
C LEU A 261 14.74 -15.14 15.05
N PRO A 262 15.47 -15.22 16.17
CA PRO A 262 16.60 -16.15 16.31
C PRO A 262 16.17 -17.61 16.48
N PHE A 263 14.89 -17.89 16.63
CA PHE A 263 14.37 -19.25 16.90
C PHE A 263 14.28 -20.11 15.63
N ILE A 264 14.36 -19.52 14.45
CA ILE A 264 14.24 -20.22 13.17
C ILE A 264 15.60 -20.23 12.48
N SER A 265 16.20 -21.42 12.34
CA SER A 265 17.50 -21.60 11.68
C SER A 265 17.39 -21.25 10.19
N ALA A 266 18.54 -20.86 9.59
CA ALA A 266 18.63 -20.52 8.17
C ALA A 266 18.18 -21.69 7.27
N GLN A 267 18.46 -22.94 7.69
CA GLN A 267 18.04 -24.15 6.97
C GLN A 267 16.50 -24.32 6.97
N ARG A 268 15.85 -24.03 8.09
CA ARG A 268 14.36 -24.05 8.18
C ARG A 268 13.77 -22.95 7.30
N TRP A 269 14.36 -21.77 7.29
CA TRP A 269 13.95 -20.68 6.38
C TRP A 269 14.07 -21.11 4.91
N GLN A 270 15.19 -21.74 4.53
CA GLN A 270 15.40 -22.25 3.18
C GLN A 270 14.32 -23.29 2.81
N SER A 271 13.95 -24.18 3.75
CA SER A 271 12.88 -25.18 3.52
C SER A 271 11.52 -24.49 3.30
N ILE A 272 11.22 -23.44 4.08
CA ILE A 272 9.99 -22.65 3.91
C ILE A 272 10.00 -21.97 2.52
N PHE A 273 11.14 -21.38 2.12
CA PHE A 273 11.26 -20.71 0.81
C PHE A 273 11.21 -21.67 -0.38
N LYS A 274 11.49 -22.97 -0.16
CA LYS A 274 11.42 -24.02 -1.19
C LYS A 274 10.02 -24.67 -1.29
N TRP A 275 9.05 -24.27 -0.48
CA TRP A 275 7.67 -24.79 -0.55
C TRP A 275 7.07 -24.57 -1.94
N SER A 276 6.25 -25.52 -2.39
CA SER A 276 5.61 -25.54 -3.72
C SER A 276 4.85 -24.25 -4.05
N ILE A 277 4.29 -23.59 -3.06
CA ILE A 277 3.59 -22.29 -3.20
C ILE A 277 4.56 -21.21 -3.72
N TRP A 278 5.78 -21.18 -3.17
CA TRP A 278 6.80 -20.20 -3.56
C TRP A 278 7.33 -20.46 -4.98
N ASN A 279 7.38 -21.73 -5.42
CA ASN A 279 7.78 -22.06 -6.78
C ASN A 279 6.80 -21.53 -7.82
N ARG A 280 5.50 -21.53 -7.52
CA ARG A 280 4.48 -20.91 -8.40
C ARG A 280 4.59 -19.38 -8.39
N LEU A 281 4.88 -18.78 -7.24
CA LEU A 281 5.11 -17.34 -7.13
C LEU A 281 6.43 -16.88 -7.75
N SER A 282 7.46 -17.73 -7.76
CA SER A 282 8.82 -17.37 -8.20
C SER A 282 8.88 -16.94 -9.67
N GLN A 283 8.01 -17.49 -10.52
CA GLN A 283 7.90 -17.09 -11.94
C GLN A 283 7.48 -15.61 -12.08
N PHE A 284 6.65 -15.13 -11.14
CA PHE A 284 6.17 -13.75 -11.14
C PHE A 284 6.96 -12.85 -10.18
N TRP A 285 7.79 -13.43 -9.30
CA TRP A 285 8.44 -12.73 -8.20
C TRP A 285 9.34 -11.59 -8.70
N ASN A 286 10.18 -11.85 -9.69
CA ASN A 286 11.09 -10.82 -10.22
C ASN A 286 10.33 -9.70 -10.92
N LYS A 287 9.28 -10.03 -11.68
CA LYS A 287 8.41 -9.04 -12.33
C LYS A 287 7.62 -8.24 -11.31
N GLY A 288 7.00 -8.90 -10.36
CA GLY A 288 6.26 -8.27 -9.26
C GLY A 288 7.15 -7.39 -8.39
N PHE A 289 8.36 -7.87 -8.09
CA PHE A 289 9.35 -7.10 -7.32
C PHE A 289 9.74 -5.82 -8.06
N LEU A 290 10.03 -5.91 -9.35
CA LEU A 290 10.39 -4.76 -10.18
C LEU A 290 9.23 -3.76 -10.29
N THR A 291 8.01 -4.27 -10.53
CA THR A 291 6.80 -3.43 -10.60
C THR A 291 6.61 -2.65 -9.30
N MET A 292 6.77 -3.32 -8.16
CA MET A 292 6.62 -2.69 -6.84
C MET A 292 7.67 -1.60 -6.62
N ILE A 293 8.93 -1.83 -7.01
CA ILE A 293 9.99 -0.80 -6.96
C ILE A 293 9.58 0.42 -7.77
N ILE A 294 9.12 0.21 -9.01
CA ILE A 294 8.73 1.33 -9.90
C ILE A 294 7.59 2.14 -9.25
N ILE A 295 6.57 1.48 -8.72
CA ILE A 295 5.45 2.14 -8.03
C ILE A 295 5.97 2.97 -6.84
N LEU A 296 6.82 2.38 -5.99
CA LEU A 296 7.36 3.05 -4.80
C LEU A 296 8.26 4.23 -5.19
N ILE A 297 9.06 4.11 -6.24
CA ILE A 297 9.89 5.20 -6.77
C ILE A 297 9.00 6.36 -7.25
N VAL A 298 7.94 6.08 -8.02
CA VAL A 298 7.01 7.11 -8.51
C VAL A 298 6.37 7.84 -7.33
N LEU A 299 5.90 7.10 -6.32
CA LEU A 299 5.29 7.69 -5.12
C LEU A 299 6.30 8.52 -4.31
N PHE A 300 7.54 8.06 -4.22
CA PHE A 300 8.63 8.77 -3.54
C PHE A 300 8.97 10.07 -4.27
N LEU A 301 9.10 10.03 -5.60
CA LEU A 301 9.40 11.21 -6.42
C LEU A 301 8.26 12.23 -6.38
N ASP A 302 7.00 11.77 -6.39
CA ASP A 302 5.84 12.65 -6.24
C ASP A 302 5.83 13.34 -4.85
N ALA A 303 6.10 12.58 -3.79
CA ALA A 303 6.22 13.13 -2.44
C ALA A 303 7.38 14.13 -2.33
N LEU A 304 8.54 13.83 -2.94
CA LEU A 304 9.69 14.73 -3.00
C LEU A 304 9.36 16.04 -3.74
N ARG A 305 8.64 15.93 -4.84
CA ARG A 305 8.15 17.09 -5.62
C ARG A 305 7.23 17.97 -4.75
N GLU A 306 6.32 17.33 -3.99
CA GLU A 306 5.42 18.06 -3.08
C GLU A 306 6.21 18.79 -1.98
N VAL A 307 7.19 18.12 -1.36
CA VAL A 307 8.04 18.74 -0.32
C VAL A 307 8.80 19.93 -0.90
N ARG A 308 9.45 19.79 -2.06
CA ARG A 308 10.16 20.88 -2.72
C ARG A 308 9.25 22.07 -3.06
N LYS A 309 8.03 21.79 -3.54
CA LYS A 309 7.04 22.81 -3.88
C LYS A 309 6.66 23.65 -2.66
N TYR A 310 6.46 23.03 -1.50
CA TYR A 310 6.03 23.74 -0.29
C TYR A 310 7.21 24.33 0.49
N SER A 311 8.38 23.73 0.40
CA SER A 311 9.61 24.26 1.01
C SER A 311 10.10 25.54 0.30
N ASN A 312 10.13 25.55 -1.03
CA ASN A 312 10.58 26.73 -1.80
C ASN A 312 9.59 27.91 -1.71
N SER A 313 8.32 27.62 -1.40
CA SER A 313 7.32 28.67 -1.21
C SER A 313 7.52 29.44 0.10
N ASP A 314 8.21 28.86 1.08
CA ASP A 314 8.56 29.52 2.35
C ASP A 314 9.66 30.58 2.17
N GLN A 315 10.55 30.39 1.22
CA GLN A 315 11.70 31.31 0.99
C GLN A 315 11.39 32.52 0.12
N SER A 316 10.29 32.54 -0.64
CA SER A 316 10.09 33.52 -1.70
C SER A 316 9.03 34.59 -1.43
N LYS A 317 8.34 34.59 -0.29
CA LYS A 317 7.30 35.59 -0.02
C LYS A 317 7.29 36.09 1.41
N ASP A 318 7.87 37.23 1.53
CA ASP A 318 7.86 38.25 2.57
C ASP A 318 6.73 38.26 3.61
N SER A 319 7.11 38.55 4.77
CA SER A 319 6.59 39.16 6.02
C SER A 319 5.21 39.86 6.00
N LYS A 320 4.42 39.77 4.95
CA LYS A 320 3.10 40.45 4.86
C LYS A 320 1.90 39.47 4.76
N LEU A 321 2.09 38.18 5.00
CA LEU A 321 0.98 37.26 4.97
C LEU A 321 0.40 36.99 6.37
N HIS A 322 -0.93 36.94 6.45
CA HIS A 322 -1.68 36.62 7.67
C HIS A 322 -1.20 35.32 8.34
N PRO A 323 -1.12 35.28 9.69
CA PRO A 323 -0.66 34.11 10.44
C PRO A 323 -1.34 32.79 10.02
N ASN A 324 -2.60 32.82 9.68
CA ASN A 324 -3.40 31.65 9.28
C ASN A 324 -2.92 31.00 7.97
N MET A 325 -2.31 31.77 7.07
CA MET A 325 -1.80 31.23 5.79
C MET A 325 -0.45 30.54 5.98
N PHE A 326 0.33 30.99 6.95
CA PHE A 326 1.61 30.39 7.34
C PHE A 326 1.39 29.00 7.95
N ASP A 327 0.48 28.86 8.90
CA ASP A 327 0.10 27.58 9.51
C ASP A 327 -0.40 26.59 8.48
N HIS A 328 -1.16 27.04 7.51
CA HIS A 328 -1.67 26.22 6.42
C HIS A 328 -0.55 25.64 5.52
N MET A 329 0.44 26.47 5.20
CA MET A 329 1.61 26.07 4.41
C MET A 329 2.44 25.03 5.17
N HIS A 330 2.69 25.26 6.46
CA HIS A 330 3.38 24.31 7.33
C HIS A 330 2.65 22.98 7.46
N MET A 331 1.32 22.99 7.55
CA MET A 331 0.52 21.75 7.56
C MET A 331 0.63 20.96 6.26
N LYS A 332 0.68 21.65 5.12
CA LYS A 332 0.89 20.98 3.81
C LYS A 332 2.30 20.40 3.70
N LEU A 333 3.29 21.18 4.11
CA LEU A 333 4.68 20.73 4.14
C LEU A 333 4.82 19.49 5.05
N PHE A 334 4.25 19.54 6.24
CA PHE A 334 4.27 18.42 7.19
C PHE A 334 3.64 17.13 6.59
N ARG A 335 2.50 17.28 5.90
CA ARG A 335 1.85 16.14 5.23
C ARG A 335 2.72 15.59 4.09
N ALA A 336 3.35 16.45 3.32
CA ALA A 336 4.26 16.06 2.23
C ALA A 336 5.50 15.35 2.79
N GLN A 337 6.07 15.85 3.88
CA GLN A 337 7.19 15.22 4.59
C GLN A 337 6.80 13.83 5.12
N ARG A 338 5.63 13.71 5.78
CA ARG A 338 5.11 12.41 6.23
C ARG A 338 5.02 11.41 5.07
N ASN A 339 4.45 11.82 3.95
CA ASN A 339 4.29 10.98 2.76
C ASN A 339 5.65 10.58 2.17
N LEU A 340 6.62 11.50 2.18
CA LEU A 340 8.00 11.23 1.76
C LEU A 340 8.65 10.16 2.65
N TYR A 341 8.50 10.27 3.98
CA TYR A 341 9.04 9.28 4.90
C TYR A 341 8.40 7.91 4.71
N ILE A 342 7.07 7.82 4.58
CA ILE A 342 6.34 6.56 4.37
C ILE A 342 6.83 5.89 3.08
N SER A 343 6.85 6.61 1.96
CA SER A 343 7.26 6.05 0.66
C SER A 343 8.75 5.70 0.62
N GLY A 344 9.60 6.53 1.21
CA GLY A 344 11.04 6.32 1.29
C GLY A 344 11.40 5.09 2.14
N PHE A 345 10.78 4.96 3.31
CA PHE A 345 10.97 3.79 4.17
C PHE A 345 10.43 2.50 3.51
N SER A 346 9.27 2.54 2.86
CA SER A 346 8.77 1.37 2.13
C SER A 346 9.74 0.93 1.04
N LEU A 347 10.27 1.85 0.26
CA LEU A 347 11.25 1.54 -0.78
C LEU A 347 12.52 0.93 -0.17
N PHE A 348 13.04 1.53 0.89
CA PHE A 348 14.24 1.05 1.60
C PHE A 348 14.02 -0.36 2.18
N LEU A 349 12.93 -0.57 2.90
CA LEU A 349 12.63 -1.86 3.54
C LEU A 349 12.39 -2.96 2.50
N TRP A 350 11.79 -2.64 1.35
CA TRP A 350 11.59 -3.57 0.25
C TRP A 350 12.93 -4.09 -0.29
N LEU A 351 13.91 -3.19 -0.45
CA LEU A 351 15.28 -3.55 -0.87
C LEU A 351 15.99 -4.37 0.21
N VAL A 352 15.87 -3.97 1.48
CA VAL A 352 16.45 -4.69 2.63
C VAL A 352 15.87 -6.11 2.71
N MET A 353 14.56 -6.26 2.59
CA MET A 353 13.88 -7.57 2.64
C MET A 353 14.43 -8.51 1.56
N ARG A 354 14.62 -8.04 0.33
CA ARG A 354 15.24 -8.83 -0.74
C ARG A 354 16.65 -9.27 -0.36
N ARG A 355 17.45 -8.35 0.18
CA ARG A 355 18.84 -8.65 0.57
C ARG A 355 18.88 -9.67 1.72
N VAL A 356 18.01 -9.53 2.73
CA VAL A 356 17.93 -10.46 3.87
C VAL A 356 17.55 -11.87 3.39
N VAL A 357 16.54 -12.01 2.54
CA VAL A 357 16.13 -13.32 1.98
C VAL A 357 17.29 -13.94 1.20
N THR A 358 18.00 -13.15 0.39
CA THR A 358 19.19 -13.63 -0.36
C THR A 358 20.28 -14.11 0.59
N LEU A 359 20.58 -13.34 1.64
CA LEU A 359 21.60 -13.70 2.64
C LEU A 359 21.22 -14.97 3.41
N ILE A 360 19.97 -15.13 3.80
CA ILE A 360 19.47 -16.34 4.48
C ILE A 360 19.70 -17.57 3.58
N ASN A 361 19.37 -17.46 2.29
CA ASN A 361 19.56 -18.56 1.33
C ASN A 361 21.05 -18.88 1.13
N GLN A 362 21.91 -17.86 1.01
CA GLN A 362 23.38 -18.04 0.91
C GLN A 362 23.94 -18.71 2.16
N LEU A 363 23.54 -18.25 3.33
CA LEU A 363 23.96 -18.82 4.61
C LEU A 363 23.52 -20.29 4.74
N ALA A 364 22.27 -20.61 4.41
CA ALA A 364 21.77 -21.98 4.46
C ALA A 364 22.54 -22.90 3.49
N THR A 365 22.86 -22.42 2.29
CA THR A 365 23.66 -23.17 1.31
C THR A 365 25.09 -23.39 1.84
N ALA A 366 25.74 -22.37 2.39
CA ALA A 366 27.09 -22.46 2.96
C ALA A 366 27.15 -23.44 4.14
N MET A 367 26.14 -23.39 5.02
CA MET A 367 26.04 -24.33 6.15
C MET A 367 25.85 -25.78 5.66
N GLY A 368 25.02 -25.98 4.63
CA GLY A 368 24.82 -27.29 4.02
C GLY A 368 26.10 -27.84 3.39
N THR A 369 26.85 -27.00 2.68
CA THR A 369 28.13 -27.35 2.07
C THR A 369 29.19 -27.71 3.15
N SER A 370 29.25 -26.90 4.20
CA SER A 370 30.18 -27.14 5.33
C SER A 370 29.87 -28.48 6.03
N ALA A 371 28.58 -28.76 6.30
CA ALA A 371 28.16 -30.02 6.90
C ALA A 371 28.48 -31.24 6.01
N ALA A 372 28.27 -31.12 4.70
CA ALA A 372 28.62 -32.17 3.73
C ALA A 372 30.13 -32.43 3.70
N LEU A 373 30.96 -31.38 3.67
CA LEU A 373 32.42 -31.48 3.71
C LEU A 373 32.90 -32.12 5.00
N GLN A 374 32.31 -31.78 6.14
CA GLN A 374 32.65 -32.37 7.43
C GLN A 374 32.31 -33.87 7.45
N THR A 375 31.13 -34.28 6.98
CA THR A 375 30.75 -35.69 6.87
C THR A 375 31.71 -36.47 5.95
N GLN A 376 32.09 -35.85 4.84
CA GLN A 376 33.05 -36.44 3.88
C GLN A 376 34.44 -36.61 4.52
N ALA A 377 34.92 -35.62 5.26
CA ALA A 377 36.18 -35.67 5.97
C ALA A 377 36.17 -36.75 7.08
N GLU A 378 35.07 -36.88 7.81
CA GLU A 378 34.89 -37.93 8.82
C GLU A 378 34.88 -39.32 8.20
N SER A 379 34.23 -39.49 7.06
CA SER A 379 34.18 -40.76 6.32
C SER A 379 35.56 -41.13 5.78
N ALA A 380 36.29 -40.17 5.22
CA ALA A 380 37.67 -40.36 4.74
C ALA A 380 38.62 -40.73 5.89
N ASN A 381 38.48 -40.07 7.04
CA ASN A 381 39.27 -40.35 8.23
C ASN A 381 39.02 -41.78 8.78
N LYS A 382 37.73 -42.19 8.79
CA LYS A 382 37.34 -43.53 9.20
C LYS A 382 37.88 -44.61 8.24
N ALA A 383 37.86 -44.36 6.93
CA ALA A 383 38.40 -45.23 5.91
C ALA A 383 39.93 -45.34 6.06
N ALA A 384 40.63 -44.21 6.26
CA ALA A 384 42.08 -44.18 6.48
C ALA A 384 42.47 -45.02 7.72
N LYS A 385 41.72 -44.85 8.81
CA LYS A 385 41.95 -45.62 10.05
C LYS A 385 41.79 -47.13 9.82
N LYS A 386 40.74 -47.52 9.08
CA LYS A 386 40.52 -48.93 8.73
C LYS A 386 41.69 -49.49 7.87
N TYR A 387 42.11 -48.74 6.87
CA TYR A 387 43.26 -49.17 6.03
C TYR A 387 44.56 -49.25 6.85
N MET A 388 44.79 -48.44 7.84
CA MET A 388 45.94 -48.54 8.73
C MET A 388 45.88 -49.83 9.56
N GLU A 389 44.71 -50.15 10.12
CA GLU A 389 44.47 -51.37 10.89
C GLU A 389 44.67 -52.63 9.99
N ASP A 390 44.09 -52.61 8.77
CA ASP A 390 44.26 -53.69 7.80
C ASP A 390 45.74 -53.86 7.40
N ASN A 391 46.49 -52.77 7.19
CA ASN A 391 47.94 -52.77 6.88
C ASN A 391 48.76 -53.37 8.04
N GLU A 392 48.40 -53.04 9.28
CA GLU A 392 49.10 -53.61 10.46
C GLU A 392 48.84 -55.12 10.59
N MET A 393 47.60 -55.57 10.38
CA MET A 393 47.29 -56.98 10.39
C MET A 393 47.96 -57.74 9.30
N LEU A 394 48.05 -57.20 8.06
CA LEU A 394 48.77 -57.78 6.92
C LEU A 394 50.29 -57.84 7.15
N LYS A 395 50.87 -56.81 7.76
CA LYS A 395 52.27 -56.81 8.14
C LYS A 395 52.59 -57.89 9.17
N GLN A 396 51.71 -58.03 10.19
CA GLN A 396 51.84 -59.06 11.21
C GLN A 396 51.73 -60.45 10.59
N ALA A 397 50.77 -60.72 9.75
CA ALA A 397 50.56 -61.99 9.04
C ALA A 397 51.80 -62.29 8.14
N LEU A 398 52.39 -61.28 7.50
CA LEU A 398 53.60 -61.45 6.65
C LEU A 398 54.81 -61.74 7.49
N THR A 399 54.95 -61.19 8.68
CA THR A 399 56.04 -61.47 9.66
C THR A 399 55.90 -62.85 10.21
N ASP A 400 54.67 -63.25 10.56
CA ASP A 400 54.42 -64.59 11.12
C ASP A 400 54.69 -65.68 10.04
N SER A 401 54.25 -65.46 8.78
CA SER A 401 54.51 -66.41 7.69
C SER A 401 56.02 -66.47 7.33
N LYS A 402 56.78 -65.39 7.48
CA LYS A 402 58.25 -65.37 7.31
C LYS A 402 58.96 -66.12 8.47
N ALA A 403 58.43 -66.06 9.66
CA ALA A 403 58.94 -66.78 10.81
C ALA A 403 58.70 -68.30 10.72
N GLU A 404 57.60 -68.76 10.14
CA GLU A 404 57.27 -70.14 9.88
C GLU A 404 57.96 -70.69 8.64
N GLY A 405 58.22 -69.86 7.60
CA GLY A 405 58.81 -70.27 6.33
C GLY A 405 60.32 -70.53 6.35
N GLY A 406 61.02 -70.58 7.52
CA GLY A 406 62.46 -70.83 7.66
C GLY A 406 62.91 -72.27 7.47
N LYS A 407 62.03 -73.19 7.12
CA LYS A 407 62.38 -74.59 6.90
C LYS A 407 61.47 -75.26 5.87
N THR A 408 61.66 -74.99 4.61
CA THR A 408 61.46 -75.90 3.44
C THR A 408 61.37 -75.09 2.15
N GLN A 409 62.20 -75.42 1.21
CA GLN A 409 62.13 -74.95 -0.19
C GLN A 409 61.14 -75.80 -0.97
N ASP A 410 59.92 -75.34 -1.07
CA ASP A 410 58.98 -75.89 -2.06
C ASP A 410 58.35 -74.76 -2.85
N PRO A 411 58.35 -74.81 -4.20
CA PRO A 411 57.86 -73.68 -5.04
C PRO A 411 56.36 -73.39 -4.95
N GLU A 412 55.54 -74.28 -4.37
CA GLU A 412 54.14 -74.11 -4.24
C GLU A 412 53.70 -73.30 -3.01
N GLU A 413 54.58 -73.22 -1.98
CA GLU A 413 54.26 -72.46 -0.74
C GLU A 413 54.43 -70.93 -0.90
N ASN A 414 54.91 -70.44 -2.05
CA ASN A 414 55.11 -69.01 -2.27
C ASN A 414 53.85 -68.29 -2.82
N LYS A 415 52.79 -69.03 -3.14
CA LYS A 415 51.50 -68.38 -3.59
C LYS A 415 50.81 -67.51 -2.51
N PRO A 416 50.68 -67.99 -1.27
CA PRO A 416 50.05 -67.16 -0.26
C PRO A 416 50.91 -65.93 0.10
N LEU A 417 52.21 -66.02 0.07
CA LEU A 417 53.10 -64.90 0.39
C LEU A 417 53.05 -63.82 -0.69
N LYS A 418 53.00 -64.20 -1.99
CA LYS A 418 52.83 -63.28 -3.11
C LYS A 418 51.48 -62.59 -3.07
N SER A 419 50.39 -63.32 -2.78
CA SER A 419 49.07 -62.77 -2.62
C SER A 419 48.98 -61.73 -1.47
N LEU A 420 49.56 -62.10 -0.32
CA LEU A 420 49.63 -61.17 0.84
C LEU A 420 50.45 -59.90 0.54
N THR A 421 51.54 -60.05 -0.26
CA THR A 421 52.44 -58.93 -0.64
C THR A 421 51.68 -57.98 -1.61
N GLU A 422 50.88 -58.53 -2.54
CA GLU A 422 50.05 -57.74 -3.45
C GLU A 422 48.91 -57.03 -2.71
N GLU A 423 48.23 -57.71 -1.75
CA GLU A 423 47.21 -57.13 -0.90
C GLU A 423 47.76 -56.01 -0.03
N LEU A 424 48.92 -56.19 0.57
CA LEU A 424 49.63 -55.16 1.35
C LEU A 424 49.98 -53.94 0.49
N LYS A 425 50.44 -54.17 -0.77
CA LYS A 425 50.73 -53.08 -1.72
C LYS A 425 49.49 -52.32 -2.08
N SER A 426 48.40 -53.05 -2.43
CA SER A 426 47.11 -52.46 -2.76
C SER A 426 46.54 -51.63 -1.59
N SER A 427 46.61 -52.18 -0.37
CA SER A 427 46.16 -51.48 0.85
C SER A 427 46.99 -50.24 1.16
N LYS A 428 48.32 -50.28 0.94
CA LYS A 428 49.22 -49.13 1.08
C LYS A 428 48.91 -48.03 0.07
N ASP A 429 48.63 -48.40 -1.17
CA ASP A 429 48.26 -47.45 -2.22
C ASP A 429 46.88 -46.77 -1.91
N ALA A 430 45.90 -47.56 -1.41
CA ALA A 430 44.63 -47.05 -0.97
C ALA A 430 44.77 -46.09 0.22
N LEU A 431 45.64 -46.42 1.19
CA LEU A 431 45.92 -45.56 2.34
C LEU A 431 46.58 -44.25 1.89
N LYS A 432 47.54 -44.32 0.97
CA LYS A 432 48.24 -43.13 0.41
C LYS A 432 47.23 -42.18 -0.27
N LYS A 433 46.32 -42.75 -1.07
CA LYS A 433 45.25 -41.99 -1.74
C LYS A 433 44.32 -41.35 -0.73
N SER A 434 43.84 -42.11 0.26
CA SER A 434 42.96 -41.59 1.33
C SER A 434 43.59 -40.45 2.12
N ASN A 435 44.87 -40.56 2.45
CA ASN A 435 45.60 -39.49 3.15
C ASN A 435 45.79 -38.25 2.27
N SER A 436 46.04 -38.42 0.96
CA SER A 436 46.11 -37.30 0.01
C SER A 436 44.76 -36.55 -0.09
N ASP A 437 43.67 -37.30 -0.16
CA ASP A 437 42.32 -36.73 -0.22
C ASP A 437 41.98 -35.98 1.09
N LEU A 438 42.40 -36.51 2.23
CA LEU A 438 42.24 -35.92 3.54
C LEU A 438 43.01 -34.60 3.67
N ASP A 439 44.27 -34.56 3.18
CA ASP A 439 45.09 -33.35 3.17
C ASP A 439 44.54 -32.29 2.22
N ALA A 440 44.00 -32.69 1.07
CA ALA A 440 43.32 -31.77 0.14
C ALA A 440 42.09 -31.15 0.80
N MET A 441 41.27 -31.94 1.47
CA MET A 441 40.11 -31.46 2.22
C MET A 441 40.46 -30.51 3.37
N LYS A 442 41.53 -30.85 4.14
CA LYS A 442 42.04 -29.98 5.21
C LYS A 442 42.44 -28.61 4.66
N LYS A 443 43.19 -28.57 3.57
CA LYS A 443 43.61 -27.32 2.91
C LYS A 443 42.39 -26.51 2.43
N GLN A 444 41.38 -27.18 1.92
CA GLN A 444 40.15 -26.53 1.46
C GLN A 444 39.37 -25.91 2.63
N VAL A 445 39.26 -26.61 3.76
CA VAL A 445 38.63 -26.11 4.98
C VAL A 445 39.41 -24.92 5.55
N GLU A 446 40.74 -25.01 5.60
CA GLU A 446 41.63 -23.91 6.05
C GLU A 446 41.47 -22.68 5.16
N GLY A 447 41.42 -22.87 3.83
CA GLY A 447 41.20 -21.79 2.87
C GLY A 447 39.89 -21.10 3.10
N LEU A 448 38.83 -21.86 3.29
CA LEU A 448 37.46 -21.32 3.59
C LEU A 448 37.46 -20.57 4.93
N THR A 449 38.12 -21.09 5.95
CA THR A 449 38.21 -20.43 7.26
C THR A 449 38.96 -19.10 7.16
N LYS A 450 40.09 -19.07 6.46
CA LYS A 450 40.86 -17.84 6.22
C LYS A 450 40.04 -16.77 5.47
N GLU A 451 39.29 -17.17 4.47
CA GLU A 451 38.44 -16.26 3.70
C GLU A 451 37.30 -15.71 4.56
N TYR A 452 36.70 -16.56 5.40
CA TYR A 452 35.68 -16.15 6.35
C TYR A 452 36.22 -15.15 7.37
N ASP A 453 37.38 -15.41 7.93
CA ASP A 453 38.05 -14.50 8.89
C ASP A 453 38.40 -13.16 8.22
N ARG A 454 38.87 -13.19 6.97
CA ARG A 454 39.14 -11.99 6.18
C ARG A 454 37.89 -11.14 6.00
N LEU A 455 36.79 -11.77 5.58
CA LEU A 455 35.51 -11.09 5.39
C LEU A 455 34.97 -10.51 6.71
N LEU A 456 35.16 -11.22 7.81
CA LEU A 456 34.78 -10.76 9.15
C LEU A 456 35.59 -9.50 9.53
N GLN A 457 36.87 -9.50 9.23
CA GLN A 457 37.74 -8.35 9.50
C GLN A 457 37.41 -7.14 8.63
N GLU A 458 37.17 -7.36 7.33
CA GLU A 458 36.69 -6.28 6.42
C GLU A 458 35.37 -5.68 6.91
N HIS A 459 34.45 -6.53 7.34
CA HIS A 459 33.16 -6.08 7.90
C HIS A 459 33.38 -5.23 9.16
N GLN A 460 34.25 -5.65 10.04
CA GLN A 460 34.57 -4.92 11.27
C GLN A 460 35.26 -3.58 10.98
N GLU A 461 36.15 -3.53 10.01
CA GLU A 461 36.80 -2.29 9.57
C GLU A 461 35.80 -1.30 8.97
N LEU A 462 34.87 -1.77 8.13
CA LEU A 462 33.80 -0.96 7.56
C LEU A 462 32.87 -0.42 8.65
N GLN A 463 32.54 -1.24 9.65
CA GLN A 463 31.73 -0.84 10.78
C GLN A 463 32.42 0.24 11.62
N ASN A 464 33.73 0.09 11.88
CA ASN A 464 34.54 1.07 12.59
C ASN A 464 34.68 2.38 11.80
N GLN A 465 34.73 2.33 10.47
CA GLN A 465 34.76 3.53 9.61
C GLN A 465 33.43 4.29 9.68
N LEU A 466 32.30 3.58 9.69
CA LEU A 466 30.97 4.17 9.86
C LEU A 466 30.83 4.86 11.23
N ASP A 467 31.24 4.17 12.29
CA ASP A 467 31.18 4.70 13.67
C ASP A 467 32.13 5.89 13.89
N SER A 468 33.23 5.99 13.13
CA SER A 468 34.17 7.11 13.22
C SER A 468 33.75 8.30 12.34
N GLY A 469 32.97 8.06 11.28
CA GLY A 469 32.37 9.11 10.44
C GLY A 469 31.35 9.93 11.20
N ASP A 470 30.51 9.27 11.99
CA ASP A 470 29.46 9.91 12.78
C ASP A 470 30.00 10.82 13.93
N LYS A 471 31.29 10.64 14.31
CA LYS A 471 31.91 11.45 15.36
C LYS A 471 32.58 12.74 14.86
N LYS A 472 32.64 12.98 13.55
CA LYS A 472 33.27 14.18 12.97
C LYS A 472 32.27 15.27 12.60
N ASP A 473 30.97 14.98 12.65
CA ASP A 473 29.91 15.92 12.25
C ASP A 473 29.04 16.40 13.45
N ASN A 474 29.52 16.23 14.69
CA ASN A 474 28.89 16.80 15.91
C ASN A 474 29.76 17.91 16.49
#